data_56b0b647b01a5ab729263176e959c90f
#
_entry.id   56b0b647b01a5ab729263176e959c90f
#
_cell.length_a   1.000
_cell.length_b   1.000
_cell.length_c   1.000
_cell.angle_alpha   90.00
_cell.angle_beta   90.00
_cell.angle_gamma   90.00
#
_symmetry.space_group_name_H-M   'P 1'
#
loop_
_entity.id
_entity.type
_entity.pdbx_description
1 polymer ?
#
loop_
_entity_poly.entity_id
_entity_poly.type
_entity_poly.pdbx_seq_one_letter_code
_entity_poly.pdbx_strand_id
1 'polypeptide(L)'
;LLTLTICSSCSKDDSGSSSTGQKETIVNNANSNLKDVRPATHRLEFPRLKGGSSTILTHKLNTGEINYSVEWDIIKKSNRWTCYEIYARNVEKNVPRKPYTDPNQYPFDPLFPANAFFTYDPYRGSGYDHGHLCPSEDRRYSRESNDQTFYLSNMQPQVHGFNAGVWETMESKMRTYITAAKISKDTLFICRGGTIDKAGQFMT
;
A
#
# COMPACT_ATOMS: atom_id res chain seq x y z
N LEU A 1 -14.98 -10.56 -4.38
CA LEU A 1 -14.98 -9.82 -5.64
C LEU A 1 -14.00 -8.66 -5.50
N LEU A 2 -12.85 -8.80 -6.15
CA LEU A 2 -11.78 -7.79 -6.11
C LEU A 2 -12.16 -6.71 -7.13
N THR A 3 -12.49 -5.53 -6.69
CA THR A 3 -12.74 -4.40 -7.58
C THR A 3 -11.42 -3.65 -7.78
N LEU A 4 -10.78 -3.85 -8.91
CA LEU A 4 -9.65 -3.06 -9.37
C LEU A 4 -10.22 -1.81 -10.04
N THR A 5 -10.17 -0.67 -9.37
CA THR A 5 -10.54 0.60 -10.01
C THR A 5 -9.30 1.17 -10.68
N ILE A 6 -9.22 0.99 -11.99
CA ILE A 6 -8.25 1.70 -12.84
C ILE A 6 -8.92 3.00 -13.28
N CYS A 7 -8.49 4.11 -12.71
CA CYS A 7 -8.86 5.41 -13.25
C CYS A 7 -8.04 5.68 -14.51
N SER A 8 -8.64 5.45 -15.67
CA SER A 8 -8.14 5.96 -16.96
C SER A 8 -8.80 7.30 -17.23
N SER A 9 -8.03 8.37 -17.21
CA SER A 9 -8.50 9.66 -17.70
C SER A 9 -8.33 9.71 -19.21
N CYS A 10 -9.41 9.57 -19.96
CA CYS A 10 -9.48 9.96 -21.37
C CYS A 10 -10.43 11.13 -21.50
N SER A 11 -9.90 12.27 -21.85
CA SER A 11 -10.68 13.40 -22.38
C SER A 11 -11.18 13.08 -23.79
N LYS A 12 -12.46 13.15 -24.02
CA LYS A 12 -13.06 13.37 -25.35
C LYS A 12 -14.01 14.52 -25.23
N ASP A 13 -13.71 15.56 -26.02
CA ASP A 13 -14.65 16.63 -26.33
C ASP A 13 -15.76 16.05 -27.17
N ASP A 14 -17.01 16.26 -26.78
CA ASP A 14 -18.11 16.28 -27.70
C ASP A 14 -19.19 17.26 -27.25
N SER A 15 -19.68 18.02 -28.23
CA SER A 15 -20.51 19.17 -28.10
C SER A 15 -21.99 18.79 -28.08
N GLY A 16 -22.74 19.41 -27.16
CA GLY A 16 -24.11 19.82 -27.37
C GLY A 16 -25.23 18.93 -26.85
N SER A 17 -25.80 19.28 -25.71
CA SER A 17 -27.24 19.42 -25.51
C SER A 17 -27.53 20.01 -24.13
N SER A 18 -28.37 21.04 -24.07
CA SER A 18 -28.80 21.72 -22.86
C SER A 18 -29.78 20.85 -22.06
N SER A 19 -29.41 20.53 -20.80
CA SER A 19 -30.37 20.27 -19.76
C SER A 19 -29.83 20.87 -18.46
N THR A 20 -30.71 21.63 -17.79
CA THR A 20 -30.48 22.24 -16.48
C THR A 20 -30.19 21.14 -15.42
N GLY A 21 -28.97 20.67 -15.40
CA GLY A 21 -28.42 19.78 -14.38
C GLY A 21 -27.46 20.58 -13.53
N GLN A 22 -27.53 20.39 -12.22
CA GLN A 22 -26.55 20.91 -11.29
C GLN A 22 -25.16 20.56 -11.82
N LYS A 23 -24.33 21.57 -11.98
CA LYS A 23 -22.92 21.42 -12.36
C LYS A 23 -22.24 20.68 -11.22
N GLU A 24 -22.14 19.36 -11.34
CA GLU A 24 -21.20 18.64 -10.52
C GLU A 24 -19.82 19.21 -10.81
N THR A 25 -19.29 19.94 -9.85
CA THR A 25 -17.90 20.39 -9.92
C THR A 25 -17.07 19.10 -9.81
N ILE A 26 -16.63 18.58 -10.94
CA ILE A 26 -15.62 17.52 -10.97
C ILE A 26 -14.38 18.16 -10.37
N VAL A 27 -14.19 17.96 -9.09
CA VAL A 27 -12.95 18.33 -8.39
C VAL A 27 -11.93 17.27 -8.78
N ASN A 28 -11.32 17.48 -9.95
CA ASN A 28 -10.24 16.62 -10.42
C ASN A 28 -9.13 16.59 -9.36
N ASN A 29 -8.80 15.40 -8.87
CA ASN A 29 -7.69 15.11 -7.94
C ASN A 29 -7.80 15.74 -6.55
N ALA A 30 -8.98 16.10 -6.06
CA ALA A 30 -9.11 16.49 -4.67
C ALA A 30 -8.97 15.27 -3.76
N ASN A 31 -7.88 15.21 -3.01
CA ASN A 31 -7.71 14.22 -1.97
C ASN A 31 -8.77 14.43 -0.89
N SER A 32 -9.52 13.37 -0.55
CA SER A 32 -10.59 13.41 0.45
C SER A 32 -10.09 13.69 1.88
N ASN A 33 -8.76 13.66 2.10
CA ASN A 33 -8.12 13.82 3.39
C ASN A 33 -7.58 15.24 3.64
N LEU A 34 -7.90 16.24 2.83
CA LEU A 34 -7.37 17.61 2.96
C LEU A 34 -7.64 18.28 4.31
N LYS A 35 -8.59 17.76 5.09
CA LYS A 35 -8.87 18.23 6.45
C LYS A 35 -8.03 17.52 7.52
N ASP A 36 -7.29 16.48 7.16
CA ASP A 36 -6.41 15.78 8.09
C ASP A 36 -5.17 16.65 8.39
N VAL A 37 -4.75 16.66 9.65
CA VAL A 37 -3.61 17.47 10.10
C VAL A 37 -2.25 16.90 9.67
N ARG A 38 -2.21 15.68 9.15
CA ARG A 38 -0.99 15.00 8.72
C ARG A 38 -0.73 15.24 7.23
N PRO A 39 0.29 16.02 6.83
CA PRO A 39 0.53 16.36 5.43
C PRO A 39 0.72 15.12 4.51
N ALA A 40 1.24 14.01 5.04
CA ALA A 40 1.43 12.79 4.27
C ALA A 40 0.10 12.25 3.70
N THR A 41 -1.02 12.43 4.41
CA THR A 41 -2.34 11.93 3.99
C THR A 41 -2.94 12.72 2.82
N HIS A 42 -2.34 13.84 2.45
CA HIS A 42 -2.76 14.66 1.31
C HIS A 42 -2.17 14.18 -0.03
N ARG A 43 -1.32 13.17 -0.02
CA ARG A 43 -0.70 12.62 -1.22
C ARG A 43 -1.71 11.82 -2.04
N LEU A 44 -1.46 11.69 -3.36
CA LEU A 44 -2.41 11.11 -4.31
C LEU A 44 -2.65 9.61 -4.09
N GLU A 45 -1.67 8.90 -3.54
CA GLU A 45 -1.81 7.47 -3.25
C GLU A 45 -2.74 7.16 -2.05
N PHE A 46 -3.05 8.15 -1.22
CA PHE A 46 -3.87 7.94 -0.04
C PHE A 46 -5.35 7.78 -0.39
N PRO A 47 -5.99 6.67 -0.01
CA PRO A 47 -7.44 6.56 -0.06
C PRO A 47 -8.07 7.41 1.05
N ARG A 48 -9.40 7.50 1.03
CA ARG A 48 -10.13 8.09 2.16
C ARG A 48 -9.85 7.30 3.43
N LEU A 49 -9.42 8.00 4.48
CA LEU A 49 -9.16 7.42 5.78
C LEU A 49 -10.44 6.87 6.40
N LYS A 50 -10.36 5.69 7.01
CA LYS A 50 -11.47 5.11 7.80
C LYS A 50 -11.66 5.90 9.09
N GLY A 51 -10.55 6.28 9.73
CA GLY A 51 -10.58 6.93 11.03
C GLY A 51 -11.06 5.99 12.16
N GLY A 52 -11.60 6.54 13.22
CA GLY A 52 -12.05 5.77 14.38
C GLY A 52 -10.89 5.08 15.09
N SER A 53 -10.90 3.74 15.15
CA SER A 53 -9.82 2.92 15.74
C SER A 53 -8.56 2.85 14.88
N SER A 54 -8.56 3.48 13.70
CA SER A 54 -7.42 3.43 12.79
C SER A 54 -6.44 4.58 13.03
N THR A 55 -5.16 4.27 12.85
CA THR A 55 -4.05 5.25 12.84
C THR A 55 -3.25 5.13 11.56
N ILE A 56 -2.50 6.18 11.21
CA ILE A 56 -1.61 6.19 10.04
C ILE A 56 -0.18 6.01 10.52
N LEU A 57 0.50 5.01 9.96
CA LEU A 57 1.93 4.80 10.10
C LEU A 57 2.58 5.22 8.78
N THR A 58 3.45 6.22 8.82
CA THR A 58 4.17 6.70 7.63
C THR A 58 5.66 6.40 7.79
N HIS A 59 6.13 5.42 7.02
CA HIS A 59 7.52 5.01 7.00
C HIS A 59 8.32 5.96 6.13
N LYS A 60 9.36 6.53 6.70
CA LYS A 60 10.30 7.41 6.02
C LYS A 60 11.69 6.80 6.03
N LEU A 61 12.43 7.09 4.99
CA LEU A 61 13.86 6.81 4.92
C LEU A 61 14.64 7.88 5.69
N ASN A 62 15.89 7.61 6.00
CA ASN A 62 16.78 8.57 6.63
C ASN A 62 16.96 9.87 5.81
N THR A 63 16.67 9.80 4.50
CA THR A 63 16.61 10.97 3.61
C THR A 63 15.39 11.86 3.83
N GLY A 64 14.40 11.41 4.62
CA GLY A 64 13.11 12.06 4.79
C GLY A 64 12.06 11.67 3.76
N GLU A 65 12.42 10.92 2.72
CA GLU A 65 11.52 10.41 1.69
C GLU A 65 10.52 9.39 2.28
N ILE A 66 9.26 9.47 1.87
CA ILE A 66 8.25 8.50 2.27
C ILE A 66 8.46 7.21 1.48
N ASN A 67 8.67 6.12 2.19
CA ASN A 67 8.77 4.79 1.62
C ASN A 67 7.38 4.20 1.32
N TYR A 68 6.51 4.18 2.32
CA TYR A 68 5.09 3.82 2.20
C TYR A 68 4.33 4.29 3.43
N SER A 69 3.00 4.25 3.36
CA SER A 69 2.13 4.53 4.52
C SER A 69 1.07 3.44 4.67
N VAL A 70 0.66 3.24 5.91
CA VAL A 70 -0.29 2.19 6.32
C VAL A 70 -1.42 2.83 7.10
N GLU A 71 -2.67 2.45 6.84
CA GLU A 71 -3.76 2.65 7.81
C GLU A 71 -3.90 1.37 8.65
N TRP A 72 -3.58 1.47 9.93
CA TRP A 72 -3.59 0.38 10.88
C TRP A 72 -4.77 0.49 11.84
N ASP A 73 -5.57 -0.55 11.93
CA ASP A 73 -6.65 -0.64 12.92
C ASP A 73 -6.09 -1.20 14.25
N ILE A 74 -6.10 -0.37 15.29
CA ILE A 74 -5.52 -0.69 16.58
C ILE A 74 -6.31 -1.82 17.29
N ILE A 75 -7.64 -1.82 17.16
CA ILE A 75 -8.49 -2.82 17.80
C ILE A 75 -8.38 -4.17 17.11
N LYS A 76 -8.44 -4.16 15.77
CA LYS A 76 -8.34 -5.37 14.96
C LYS A 76 -6.91 -5.87 14.81
N LYS A 77 -5.92 -5.06 15.19
CA LYS A 77 -4.49 -5.32 15.02
C LYS A 77 -4.18 -5.75 13.58
N SER A 78 -4.71 -5.01 12.63
CA SER A 78 -4.62 -5.36 11.21
C SER A 78 -4.45 -4.13 10.34
N ASN A 79 -3.70 -4.31 9.26
CA ASN A 79 -3.53 -3.35 8.20
C ASN A 79 -4.82 -3.26 7.37
N ARG A 80 -5.36 -2.05 7.17
CA ARG A 80 -6.47 -1.82 6.25
C ARG A 80 -6.00 -1.74 4.81
N TRP A 81 -4.91 -1.00 4.61
CA TRP A 81 -4.24 -0.82 3.34
C TRP A 81 -2.85 -0.24 3.54
N THR A 82 -2.00 -0.51 2.58
CA THR A 82 -0.70 0.16 2.41
C THR A 82 -0.71 0.94 1.11
N CYS A 83 -0.30 2.21 1.14
CA CYS A 83 -0.19 3.04 -0.04
C CYS A 83 1.23 3.58 -0.24
N TYR A 84 1.62 3.74 -1.50
CA TYR A 84 2.96 4.14 -1.90
C TYR A 84 3.04 4.55 -3.37
N GLU A 85 4.14 5.17 -3.73
CA GLU A 85 4.46 5.53 -5.11
C GLU A 85 5.48 4.54 -5.71
N ILE A 86 5.34 4.24 -7.01
CA ILE A 86 6.39 3.59 -7.82
C ILE A 86 6.78 4.52 -8.97
N TYR A 87 8.06 4.78 -9.09
CA TYR A 87 8.69 5.49 -10.18
C TYR A 87 10.04 4.83 -10.55
N ALA A 88 10.73 5.32 -11.58
CA ALA A 88 11.90 4.64 -12.17
C ALA A 88 12.92 4.13 -11.15
N ARG A 89 13.28 4.94 -10.12
CA ARG A 89 14.24 4.53 -9.10
C ARG A 89 13.78 3.32 -8.27
N ASN A 90 12.47 3.22 -8.01
CA ASN A 90 11.96 2.14 -7.15
C ASN A 90 12.10 0.76 -7.77
N VAL A 91 12.19 0.67 -9.11
CA VAL A 91 12.38 -0.61 -9.82
C VAL A 91 13.85 -1.03 -9.96
N GLU A 92 14.80 -0.20 -9.49
CA GLU A 92 16.20 -0.55 -9.41
C GLU A 92 16.42 -1.65 -8.36
N LYS A 93 17.36 -2.56 -8.65
CA LYS A 93 17.67 -3.72 -7.81
C LYS A 93 19.08 -3.64 -7.24
N ASN A 94 19.38 -2.55 -6.52
CA ASN A 94 20.71 -2.25 -5.99
C ASN A 94 21.07 -3.14 -4.80
N VAL A 95 20.08 -3.71 -4.12
CA VAL A 95 20.28 -4.62 -2.98
C VAL A 95 19.47 -5.91 -3.15
N PRO A 96 19.96 -7.05 -2.62
CA PRO A 96 19.16 -8.27 -2.57
C PRO A 96 17.97 -8.09 -1.61
N ARG A 97 16.91 -8.88 -1.82
CA ARG A 97 15.82 -9.03 -0.87
C ARG A 97 16.37 -9.47 0.49
N LYS A 98 15.76 -9.03 1.59
CA LYS A 98 16.08 -9.56 2.92
C LYS A 98 15.91 -11.08 2.91
N PRO A 99 16.92 -11.85 3.35
CA PRO A 99 16.91 -13.30 3.21
C PRO A 99 15.88 -13.97 4.13
N TYR A 100 15.31 -15.08 3.68
CA TYR A 100 14.38 -15.90 4.49
C TYR A 100 15.06 -16.55 5.70
N THR A 101 16.38 -16.65 5.68
CA THR A 101 17.18 -17.20 6.78
C THR A 101 17.47 -16.17 7.89
N ASP A 102 17.09 -14.92 7.71
CA ASP A 102 17.24 -13.90 8.76
C ASP A 102 16.32 -14.27 9.94
N PRO A 103 16.84 -14.47 11.15
CA PRO A 103 16.03 -14.83 12.31
C PRO A 103 15.02 -13.74 12.69
N ASN A 104 15.26 -12.51 12.28
CA ASN A 104 14.37 -11.36 12.43
C ASN A 104 13.84 -10.88 11.08
N GLN A 105 13.42 -11.81 10.22
CA GLN A 105 12.94 -11.48 8.88
C GLN A 105 11.73 -10.54 8.92
N TYR A 106 10.79 -10.77 9.83
CA TYR A 106 9.55 -10.01 9.99
C TYR A 106 9.52 -9.30 11.35
N PRO A 107 10.25 -8.20 11.50
CA PRO A 107 10.30 -7.47 12.76
C PRO A 107 9.00 -6.73 13.05
N PHE A 108 8.77 -6.45 14.32
CA PHE A 108 7.74 -5.50 14.72
C PHE A 108 8.03 -4.12 14.15
N ASP A 109 6.98 -3.42 13.77
CA ASP A 109 7.08 -2.07 13.27
C ASP A 109 7.40 -1.11 14.42
N PRO A 110 8.50 -0.33 14.34
CA PRO A 110 8.86 0.63 15.37
C PRO A 110 7.85 1.79 15.52
N LEU A 111 6.98 1.99 14.52
CA LEU A 111 5.93 3.03 14.55
C LEU A 111 4.61 2.55 15.16
N PHE A 112 4.52 1.29 15.59
CA PHE A 112 3.30 0.81 16.24
C PHE A 112 2.98 1.65 17.49
N PRO A 113 1.73 2.08 17.64
CA PRO A 113 1.24 2.59 18.91
C PRO A 113 1.41 1.52 20.01
N ALA A 114 1.71 1.95 21.24
CA ALA A 114 2.02 1.02 22.34
C ALA A 114 0.92 -0.03 22.61
N ASN A 115 -0.35 0.29 22.32
CA ASN A 115 -1.50 -0.59 22.49
C ASN A 115 -1.82 -1.47 21.25
N ALA A 116 -1.06 -1.33 20.17
CA ALA A 116 -1.28 -2.06 18.91
C ALA A 116 -0.28 -3.19 18.67
N PHE A 117 0.64 -3.42 19.60
CA PHE A 117 1.67 -4.44 19.46
C PHE A 117 1.09 -5.86 19.44
N PHE A 118 1.67 -6.68 18.56
CA PHE A 118 1.67 -8.12 18.75
C PHE A 118 2.74 -8.50 19.79
N THR A 119 2.50 -9.55 20.55
CA THR A 119 3.50 -10.13 21.45
C THR A 119 4.34 -11.21 20.74
N TYR A 120 3.92 -11.61 19.55
CA TYR A 120 4.55 -12.63 18.69
C TYR A 120 4.19 -12.35 17.24
N ASP A 121 4.89 -13.02 16.31
CA ASP A 121 4.54 -13.00 14.88
C ASP A 121 3.27 -13.84 14.64
N PRO A 122 2.12 -13.23 14.31
CA PRO A 122 0.85 -13.94 14.21
C PRO A 122 0.76 -14.84 12.96
N TYR A 123 1.68 -14.68 12.00
CA TYR A 123 1.69 -15.49 10.77
C TYR A 123 2.46 -16.79 10.95
N ARG A 124 3.41 -16.86 11.90
CA ARG A 124 4.23 -18.03 12.13
C ARG A 124 3.38 -19.21 12.59
N GLY A 125 3.34 -20.27 11.77
CA GLY A 125 2.55 -21.48 12.06
C GLY A 125 1.04 -21.33 11.84
N SER A 126 0.57 -20.19 11.31
CA SER A 126 -0.84 -19.93 11.07
C SER A 126 -1.41 -20.64 9.82
N GLY A 127 -0.55 -21.13 8.93
CA GLY A 127 -0.95 -21.63 7.61
C GLY A 127 -1.12 -20.55 6.55
N TYR A 128 -0.88 -19.28 6.89
CA TYR A 128 -0.89 -18.15 5.97
C TYR A 128 0.52 -17.61 5.75
N ASP A 129 0.76 -17.11 4.55
CA ASP A 129 1.96 -16.36 4.23
C ASP A 129 1.91 -14.94 4.81
N HIS A 130 3.09 -14.35 5.06
CA HIS A 130 3.26 -12.93 5.27
C HIS A 130 3.01 -12.19 3.96
N GLY A 131 1.77 -11.87 3.67
CA GLY A 131 1.37 -11.22 2.43
C GLY A 131 1.76 -9.73 2.44
N HIS A 132 2.81 -9.38 1.72
CA HIS A 132 3.26 -7.99 1.59
C HIS A 132 2.22 -7.14 0.87
N LEU A 133 1.91 -5.95 1.38
CA LEU A 133 1.10 -4.96 0.69
C LEU A 133 1.97 -3.96 -0.10
N CYS A 134 3.06 -3.45 0.48
CA CYS A 134 4.15 -2.85 -0.27
C CYS A 134 5.20 -3.93 -0.52
N PRO A 135 5.40 -4.41 -1.77
CA PRO A 135 6.30 -5.52 -2.04
C PRO A 135 7.76 -5.17 -1.77
N SER A 136 8.51 -6.14 -1.26
CA SER A 136 9.96 -6.05 -1.14
C SER A 136 10.63 -5.75 -2.49
N GLU A 137 10.10 -6.31 -3.58
CA GLU A 137 10.64 -6.14 -4.94
C GLU A 137 10.52 -4.71 -5.46
N ASP A 138 9.56 -3.92 -4.96
CA ASP A 138 9.39 -2.51 -5.30
C ASP A 138 10.30 -1.58 -4.48
N ARG A 139 11.11 -2.12 -3.57
CA ARG A 139 11.92 -1.37 -2.60
C ARG A 139 13.36 -1.87 -2.49
N ARG A 140 13.89 -2.45 -3.56
CA ARG A 140 15.26 -2.97 -3.60
C ARG A 140 16.31 -1.93 -4.01
N TYR A 141 15.93 -0.69 -4.20
CA TYR A 141 16.87 0.38 -4.54
C TYR A 141 17.78 0.78 -3.37
N SER A 142 17.39 0.51 -2.11
CA SER A 142 18.24 0.65 -0.93
C SER A 142 17.95 -0.42 0.11
N ARG A 143 18.92 -0.69 1.00
CA ARG A 143 18.75 -1.65 2.10
C ARG A 143 17.63 -1.20 3.04
N GLU A 144 17.67 0.05 3.46
CA GLU A 144 16.69 0.64 4.36
C GLU A 144 15.27 0.53 3.80
N SER A 145 15.07 0.91 2.53
CA SER A 145 13.74 0.84 1.91
C SER A 145 13.23 -0.58 1.83
N ASN A 146 14.12 -1.55 1.54
CA ASN A 146 13.77 -2.96 1.49
C ASN A 146 13.42 -3.52 2.86
N ASP A 147 14.24 -3.28 3.88
CA ASP A 147 14.05 -3.81 5.23
C ASP A 147 12.75 -3.34 5.86
N GLN A 148 12.34 -2.09 5.64
CA GLN A 148 11.07 -1.57 6.11
C GLN A 148 9.85 -2.32 5.54
N THR A 149 9.94 -2.91 4.34
CA THR A 149 8.81 -3.67 3.77
C THR A 149 8.49 -4.93 4.56
N PHE A 150 9.40 -5.41 5.41
CA PHE A 150 9.22 -6.60 6.23
C PHE A 150 8.58 -6.35 7.59
N TYR A 151 8.26 -5.11 7.93
CA TYR A 151 7.50 -4.83 9.15
C TYR A 151 6.12 -5.51 9.11
N LEU A 152 5.72 -6.08 10.25
CA LEU A 152 4.42 -6.77 10.38
C LEU A 152 3.23 -5.85 10.07
N SER A 153 3.37 -4.54 10.20
CA SER A 153 2.36 -3.56 9.80
C SER A 153 2.07 -3.55 8.30
N ASN A 154 3.02 -3.99 7.48
CA ASN A 154 2.89 -4.08 6.01
C ASN A 154 2.32 -5.42 5.54
N MET A 155 1.88 -6.28 6.46
CA MET A 155 1.45 -7.64 6.15
C MET A 155 -0.06 -7.80 6.28
N GLN A 156 -0.62 -8.66 5.42
CA GLN A 156 -1.93 -9.28 5.61
C GLN A 156 -1.82 -10.79 5.40
N PRO A 157 -2.63 -11.61 6.11
CA PRO A 157 -2.61 -13.05 5.92
C PRO A 157 -3.08 -13.40 4.50
N GLN A 158 -2.27 -14.13 3.78
CA GLN A 158 -2.59 -14.59 2.43
C GLN A 158 -2.36 -16.09 2.32
N VAL A 159 -3.30 -16.82 1.71
CA VAL A 159 -3.04 -18.23 1.35
C VAL A 159 -1.93 -18.28 0.31
N HIS A 160 -1.05 -19.28 0.41
CA HIS A 160 0.15 -19.37 -0.42
C HIS A 160 -0.16 -19.29 -1.92
N GLY A 161 -1.15 -20.03 -2.41
CA GLY A 161 -1.52 -19.99 -3.84
C GLY A 161 -2.01 -18.63 -4.33
N PHE A 162 -2.55 -17.78 -3.45
CA PHE A 162 -2.91 -16.41 -3.79
C PHE A 162 -1.67 -15.50 -3.75
N ASN A 163 -0.87 -15.59 -2.68
CA ASN A 163 0.32 -14.76 -2.49
C ASN A 163 1.36 -14.98 -3.60
N ALA A 164 1.77 -16.23 -3.82
CA ALA A 164 2.75 -16.61 -4.84
C ALA A 164 2.15 -16.75 -6.27
N GLY A 165 0.86 -16.51 -6.42
CA GLY A 165 0.16 -16.61 -7.70
C GLY A 165 -0.29 -15.26 -8.23
N VAL A 166 -1.60 -15.00 -8.14
CA VAL A 166 -2.20 -13.81 -8.75
C VAL A 166 -1.69 -12.51 -8.12
N TRP A 167 -1.38 -12.52 -6.81
CA TRP A 167 -0.87 -11.34 -6.12
C TRP A 167 0.51 -10.95 -6.66
N GLU A 168 1.46 -11.89 -6.71
CA GLU A 168 2.79 -11.66 -7.30
C GLU A 168 2.71 -11.25 -8.78
N THR A 169 1.79 -11.87 -9.54
CA THR A 169 1.55 -11.50 -10.94
C THR A 169 1.10 -10.05 -11.08
N MET A 170 0.17 -9.59 -10.23
CA MET A 170 -0.28 -8.20 -10.21
C MET A 170 0.87 -7.25 -9.86
N GLU A 171 1.68 -7.58 -8.88
CA GLU A 171 2.85 -6.79 -8.48
C GLU A 171 3.85 -6.65 -9.64
N SER A 172 4.17 -7.76 -10.28
CA SER A 172 5.06 -7.78 -11.44
C SER A 172 4.49 -6.93 -12.58
N LYS A 173 3.17 -7.01 -12.81
CA LYS A 173 2.51 -6.21 -13.85
C LYS A 173 2.62 -4.72 -13.57
N MET A 174 2.44 -4.27 -12.33
CA MET A 174 2.60 -2.84 -11.97
C MET A 174 4.01 -2.34 -12.30
N ARG A 175 5.04 -3.11 -11.98
CA ARG A 175 6.42 -2.76 -12.33
C ARG A 175 6.64 -2.62 -13.83
N THR A 176 5.97 -3.43 -14.66
CA THR A 176 6.13 -3.35 -16.12
C THR A 176 5.63 -2.03 -16.70
N TYR A 177 4.65 -1.37 -16.10
CA TYR A 177 4.20 -0.05 -16.55
C TYR A 177 5.29 1.00 -16.42
N ILE A 178 6.09 0.95 -15.36
CA ILE A 178 7.21 1.88 -15.17
C ILE A 178 8.37 1.56 -16.10
N THR A 179 8.69 0.28 -16.30
CA THR A 179 9.85 -0.15 -17.12
C THR A 179 9.57 -0.12 -18.61
N ALA A 180 8.36 -0.52 -19.05
CA ALA A 180 8.01 -0.61 -20.47
C ALA A 180 7.77 0.75 -21.12
N ALA A 181 7.29 1.71 -20.37
CA ALA A 181 6.89 3.00 -20.92
C ALA A 181 8.07 3.89 -21.33
N LYS A 182 9.33 3.51 -21.00
CA LYS A 182 10.50 4.41 -21.09
C LYS A 182 10.24 5.80 -20.47
N ILE A 183 9.22 5.86 -19.64
CA ILE A 183 8.69 7.07 -19.03
C ILE A 183 9.37 7.19 -17.68
N SER A 184 10.65 7.56 -17.73
CA SER A 184 11.46 7.84 -16.52
C SER A 184 10.90 8.96 -15.63
N LYS A 185 9.76 9.54 -16.01
CA LYS A 185 9.13 10.69 -15.37
C LYS A 185 7.77 10.41 -14.75
N ASP A 186 7.15 9.26 -15.04
CA ASP A 186 5.84 8.95 -14.50
C ASP A 186 5.93 8.25 -13.14
N THR A 187 4.90 8.47 -12.35
CA THR A 187 4.70 7.85 -11.05
C THR A 187 3.39 7.10 -11.03
N LEU A 188 3.42 5.85 -10.60
CA LEU A 188 2.21 5.11 -10.26
C LEU A 188 1.90 5.32 -8.77
N PHE A 189 0.68 5.73 -8.49
CA PHE A 189 0.15 5.83 -7.15
C PHE A 189 -0.59 4.53 -6.83
N ILE A 190 -0.13 3.81 -5.82
CA ILE A 190 -0.61 2.47 -5.50
C ILE A 190 -1.20 2.46 -4.10
N CYS A 191 -2.37 1.84 -3.97
CA CYS A 191 -2.95 1.45 -2.70
C CYS A 191 -3.39 0.00 -2.77
N ARG A 192 -2.96 -0.81 -1.80
CA ARG A 192 -3.27 -2.23 -1.70
C ARG A 192 -3.77 -2.59 -0.32
N GLY A 193 -4.73 -3.49 -0.27
CA GLY A 193 -5.26 -3.98 0.98
C GLY A 193 -6.41 -4.96 0.76
N GLY A 194 -6.78 -5.66 1.81
CA GLY A 194 -7.98 -6.48 1.88
C GLY A 194 -8.95 -5.89 2.88
N THR A 195 -10.24 -6.18 2.71
CA THR A 195 -11.23 -5.75 3.70
C THR A 195 -11.02 -6.49 5.03
N ILE A 196 -11.04 -5.77 6.13
CA ILE A 196 -10.97 -6.31 7.49
C ILE A 196 -12.24 -6.06 8.29
N ASP A 197 -13.30 -5.54 7.65
CA ASP A 197 -14.54 -5.14 8.33
C ASP A 197 -15.64 -6.20 8.29
N LYS A 198 -15.49 -7.25 7.49
CA LYS A 198 -16.47 -8.35 7.42
C LYS A 198 -16.24 -9.35 8.56
N ALA A 199 -17.34 -9.88 9.11
CA ALA A 199 -17.27 -10.99 10.05
C ALA A 199 -16.59 -12.23 9.40
N GLY A 200 -15.80 -12.97 10.17
CA GLY A 200 -15.11 -14.17 9.70
C GLY A 200 -13.81 -13.91 8.91
N GLN A 201 -13.32 -12.67 8.87
CA GLN A 201 -12.03 -12.32 8.25
C GLN A 201 -10.89 -12.23 9.28
N PHE A 202 -10.87 -13.14 10.23
CA PHE A 202 -9.84 -13.19 11.26
C PHE A 202 -9.05 -14.48 11.14
N MET A 203 -7.75 -14.40 11.39
CA MET A 203 -6.97 -15.59 11.72
C MET A 203 -7.38 -16.00 13.14
N THR A 204 -7.85 -17.21 13.27
CA THR A 204 -8.17 -17.84 14.58
C THR A 204 -6.96 -18.57 15.10
#